data_8af7459a9665f95474bcbc4fa5d75e5d
#
_entry.id   8af7459a9665f95474bcbc4fa5d75e5d
#
_cell.length_a   1.000
_cell.length_b   1.000
_cell.length_c   1.000
_cell.angle_alpha   90.00
_cell.angle_beta   90.00
_cell.angle_gamma   90.00
#
_symmetry.space_group_name_H-M   'P 1'
#
loop_
_entity.id
_entity.type
_entity.pdbx_description
1 polymer ?
#
loop_
_entity_poly.entity_id
_entity_poly.type
_entity_poly.pdbx_seq_one_letter_code
_entity_poly.pdbx_strand_id
1 'polypeptide(L)'
;KLVLGNYSTVRDYLDVDDFSRGLILTLDKGISGESYNLCSGIATEIRSMIELFKKSLKLESPVKFTENVSTDIDLPYQVGDNKKIYELCGWTPMIKLEDSIDRMVKEL
;
A
#
# COMPACT_ATOMS: atom_id res chain seq x y z
N LYS A 1 5.38 6.56 -24.14
CA LYS A 1 4.31 5.58 -23.92
C LYS A 1 4.81 4.47 -23.01
N LEU A 2 4.17 4.33 -21.86
CA LEU A 2 4.52 3.32 -20.88
C LEU A 2 3.59 2.11 -21.01
N VAL A 3 4.18 0.93 -21.01
CA VAL A 3 3.44 -0.33 -21.07
C VAL A 3 3.70 -1.09 -19.79
N LEU A 4 2.64 -1.43 -19.06
CA LEU A 4 2.74 -2.11 -17.77
C LEU A 4 1.90 -3.39 -17.76
N GLY A 5 2.41 -4.40 -17.07
CA GLY A 5 1.70 -5.67 -16.84
C GLY A 5 1.20 -5.78 -15.40
N ASN A 6 0.47 -6.85 -15.11
CA ASN A 6 -0.05 -7.18 -13.77
C ASN A 6 -0.89 -6.07 -13.12
N TYR A 7 -1.60 -5.31 -13.92
CA TYR A 7 -2.34 -4.14 -13.49
C TYR A 7 -3.58 -4.44 -12.64
N SER A 8 -4.07 -5.65 -12.67
CA SER A 8 -5.28 -6.06 -11.93
C SER A 8 -4.99 -6.67 -10.56
N THR A 9 -3.73 -6.84 -10.20
CA THR A 9 -3.41 -7.35 -8.87
C THR A 9 -3.78 -6.33 -7.81
N VAL A 10 -4.30 -6.84 -6.70
CA VAL A 10 -4.73 -6.03 -5.56
C VAL A 10 -3.76 -6.22 -4.41
N ARG A 11 -3.30 -5.13 -3.84
CA ARG A 11 -2.35 -5.11 -2.74
C ARG A 11 -2.76 -4.13 -1.67
N ASP A 12 -2.13 -4.27 -0.53
CA ASP A 12 -2.25 -3.37 0.60
C ASP A 12 -1.00 -2.50 0.67
N TYR A 13 -1.17 -1.19 0.57
CA TYR A 13 -0.08 -0.22 0.63
C TYR A 13 -0.18 0.59 1.90
N LEU A 14 0.91 0.66 2.63
CA LEU A 14 0.98 1.40 3.88
C LEU A 14 2.10 2.44 3.79
N ASP A 15 1.80 3.67 4.18
CA ASP A 15 2.81 4.73 4.25
C ASP A 15 3.88 4.36 5.27
N VAL A 16 5.13 4.66 4.93
CA VAL A 16 6.28 4.31 5.76
C VAL A 16 6.23 4.97 7.14
N ASP A 17 5.67 6.16 7.27
CA ASP A 17 5.54 6.83 8.56
C ASP A 17 4.48 6.15 9.43
N ASP A 18 3.38 5.70 8.83
CA ASP A 18 2.39 4.88 9.54
C ASP A 18 2.99 3.56 9.99
N PHE A 19 3.77 2.92 9.13
CA PHE A 19 4.47 1.68 9.47
C PHE A 19 5.43 1.90 10.65
N SER A 20 6.26 2.94 10.58
CA SER A 20 7.24 3.26 11.62
C SER A 20 6.57 3.54 12.96
N ARG A 21 5.49 4.28 12.95
CA ARG A 21 4.71 4.56 14.16
C ARG A 21 4.12 3.27 14.75
N GLY A 22 3.61 2.40 13.91
CA GLY A 22 3.08 1.10 14.33
C GLY A 22 4.18 0.19 14.90
N LEU A 23 5.36 0.21 14.29
CA LEU A 23 6.50 -0.56 14.76
C LEU A 23 6.93 -0.13 16.16
N ILE A 24 7.03 1.19 16.39
CA ILE A 24 7.38 1.75 17.69
C ILE A 24 6.35 1.35 18.76
N LEU A 25 5.06 1.45 18.42
CA LEU A 25 4.00 1.06 19.34
C LEU A 25 4.02 -0.43 19.67
N THR A 26 4.33 -1.26 18.68
CA THR A 26 4.44 -2.71 18.88
C THR A 26 5.62 -3.05 19.79
N LEU A 27 6.75 -2.36 19.61
CA LEU A 27 7.92 -2.56 20.49
C LEU A 27 7.63 -2.15 21.93
N ASP A 28 6.83 -1.11 22.11
CA ASP A 28 6.48 -0.60 23.46
C ASP A 28 5.37 -1.42 24.13
N LYS A 29 4.34 -1.79 23.40
CA LYS A 29 3.11 -2.36 23.96
C LYS A 29 2.84 -3.79 23.55
N GLY A 30 3.57 -4.34 22.61
CA GLY A 30 3.36 -5.69 22.09
C GLY A 30 3.57 -6.76 23.18
N ILE A 31 2.83 -7.83 23.05
CA ILE A 31 2.93 -8.99 23.94
C ILE A 31 4.00 -9.92 23.39
N SER A 32 4.94 -10.32 24.23
CA SER A 32 6.03 -11.22 23.85
C SER A 32 5.49 -12.52 23.25
N GLY A 33 6.06 -12.92 22.11
CA GLY A 33 5.66 -14.12 21.39
C GLY A 33 4.47 -13.95 20.45
N GLU A 34 3.85 -12.77 20.43
CA GLU A 34 2.73 -12.49 19.54
C GLU A 34 3.19 -11.83 18.23
N SER A 35 2.44 -12.07 17.17
CA SER A 35 2.66 -11.44 15.86
C SER A 35 1.58 -10.41 15.60
N TYR A 36 1.97 -9.28 15.01
CA TYR A 36 1.05 -8.20 14.66
C TYR A 36 1.25 -7.80 13.20
N ASN A 37 0.15 -7.67 12.46
CA ASN A 37 0.18 -7.16 11.09
C ASN A 37 0.11 -5.64 11.10
N LEU A 38 1.07 -5.00 10.46
CA LEU A 38 1.05 -3.56 10.19
C LEU A 38 0.68 -3.35 8.72
N CYS A 39 -0.56 -2.99 8.48
CA CYS A 39 -1.10 -2.85 7.13
C CYS A 39 -2.23 -1.84 7.11
N SER A 40 -2.60 -1.39 5.92
CA SER A 40 -3.68 -0.41 5.76
C SER A 40 -5.06 -1.05 5.89
N GLY A 41 -5.19 -2.31 5.53
CA GLY A 41 -6.48 -2.98 5.42
C GLY A 41 -7.30 -2.54 4.21
N ILE A 42 -6.73 -1.75 3.31
CA ILE A 42 -7.42 -1.20 2.14
C ILE A 42 -6.91 -1.90 0.88
N ALA A 43 -7.85 -2.45 0.11
CA ALA A 43 -7.55 -3.10 -1.17
C ALA A 43 -7.32 -2.05 -2.25
N THR A 44 -6.19 -2.10 -2.93
CA THR A 44 -5.86 -1.18 -4.01
C THR A 44 -5.32 -1.96 -5.22
N GLU A 45 -5.93 -1.79 -6.38
CA GLU A 45 -5.39 -2.31 -7.61
C GLU A 45 -4.18 -1.50 -8.05
N ILE A 46 -3.21 -2.16 -8.66
CA ILE A 46 -2.03 -1.49 -9.22
C ILE A 46 -2.45 -0.43 -10.23
N ARG A 47 -3.46 -0.71 -11.05
CA ARG A 47 -4.01 0.27 -12.00
C ARG A 47 -4.43 1.56 -11.30
N SER A 48 -5.13 1.45 -10.19
CA SER A 48 -5.58 2.64 -9.42
C SER A 48 -4.40 3.42 -8.86
N MET A 49 -3.38 2.73 -8.38
CA MET A 49 -2.17 3.38 -7.87
C MET A 49 -1.44 4.14 -8.98
N ILE A 50 -1.35 3.55 -10.16
CA ILE A 50 -0.72 4.20 -11.32
C ILE A 50 -1.47 5.46 -11.70
N GLU A 51 -2.80 5.44 -11.66
CA GLU A 51 -3.60 6.63 -11.92
C GLU A 51 -3.35 7.73 -10.89
N LEU A 52 -3.14 7.38 -9.62
CA LEU A 52 -2.76 8.34 -8.60
C LEU A 52 -1.39 8.97 -8.87
N PHE A 53 -0.41 8.19 -9.31
CA PHE A 53 0.89 8.72 -9.73
C PHE A 53 0.77 9.65 -10.93
N LYS A 54 0.00 9.28 -11.92
CA LYS A 54 -0.25 10.12 -13.10
C LYS A 54 -0.84 11.46 -12.69
N LYS A 55 -1.84 11.44 -11.82
CA LYS A 55 -2.48 12.64 -11.31
C LYS A 55 -1.51 13.53 -10.57
N SER A 56 -0.71 12.96 -9.69
CA SER A 56 0.28 13.69 -8.89
C SER A 56 1.38 14.29 -9.76
N LEU A 57 1.83 13.56 -10.77
CA LEU A 57 2.84 14.02 -11.73
C LEU A 57 2.27 14.92 -12.82
N LYS A 58 0.96 15.10 -12.86
CA LYS A 58 0.25 15.86 -13.89
C LYS A 58 0.54 15.34 -15.30
N LEU A 59 0.63 14.03 -15.44
CA LEU A 59 0.85 13.36 -16.72
C LEU A 59 -0.48 13.08 -17.39
N GLU A 60 -0.60 13.53 -18.64
CA GLU A 60 -1.79 13.29 -19.45
C GLU A 60 -1.60 12.12 -20.41
N SER A 61 -0.37 11.66 -20.59
CA SER A 61 -0.07 10.55 -21.48
C SER A 61 -0.75 9.28 -21.01
N PRO A 62 -1.38 8.53 -21.92
CA PRO A 62 -2.01 7.27 -21.56
C PRO A 62 -0.95 6.24 -21.16
N VAL A 63 -1.26 5.47 -20.13
CA VAL A 63 -0.49 4.28 -19.77
C VAL A 63 -1.22 3.09 -20.38
N LYS A 64 -0.49 2.29 -21.15
CA LYS A 64 -1.04 1.08 -21.73
C LYS A 64 -0.79 -0.09 -20.79
N PHE A 65 -1.86 -0.80 -20.47
CA PHE A 65 -1.77 -2.03 -19.70
C PHE A 65 -1.83 -3.21 -20.66
N THR A 66 -0.89 -4.12 -20.53
CA THR A 66 -0.92 -5.39 -21.24
C THR A 66 -1.61 -6.42 -20.38
N GLU A 67 -2.29 -7.35 -21.04
CA GLU A 67 -2.73 -8.53 -20.31
C GLU A 67 -1.53 -9.28 -19.76
N ASN A 68 -1.78 -9.86 -18.66
CA ASN A 68 -0.86 -10.37 -17.73
C ASN A 68 0.06 -11.47 -18.23
N VAL A 69 1.32 -11.33 -17.98
CA VAL A 69 2.22 -12.46 -17.90
C VAL A 69 2.14 -12.97 -16.46
N SER A 70 1.15 -13.81 -16.15
CA SER A 70 1.07 -14.37 -14.82
C SER A 70 2.30 -15.24 -14.57
N THR A 71 2.98 -14.91 -13.50
CA THR A 71 3.87 -15.87 -12.88
C THR A 71 3.02 -16.69 -11.92
N ASP A 72 3.21 -17.99 -11.88
CA ASP A 72 2.44 -18.92 -11.01
C ASP A 72 2.49 -18.56 -9.52
N ILE A 73 3.33 -17.60 -9.15
CA ILE A 73 3.54 -17.15 -7.77
C ILE A 73 2.86 -15.83 -7.44
N ASP A 74 2.25 -15.15 -8.41
CA ASP A 74 1.53 -13.90 -8.15
C ASP A 74 0.14 -14.17 -7.59
N LEU A 75 -0.06 -13.75 -6.34
CA LEU A 75 -1.38 -13.77 -5.73
C LEU A 75 -2.21 -12.63 -6.32
N PRO A 76 -3.42 -12.90 -6.84
CA PRO A 76 -4.25 -11.85 -7.43
C PRO A 76 -4.78 -10.85 -6.41
N TYR A 77 -4.84 -11.23 -5.15
CA TYR A 77 -5.38 -10.41 -4.07
C TYR A 77 -4.62 -10.67 -2.79
N GLN A 78 -4.09 -9.59 -2.19
CA GLN A 78 -3.41 -9.68 -0.91
C GLN A 78 -3.63 -8.39 -0.12
N VAL A 79 -4.45 -8.46 0.91
CA VAL A 79 -4.77 -7.35 1.80
C VAL A 79 -4.71 -7.85 3.23
N GLY A 80 -4.07 -7.09 4.10
CA GLY A 80 -3.89 -7.48 5.50
C GLY A 80 -5.05 -7.09 6.38
N ASP A 81 -5.06 -7.65 7.58
CA ASP A 81 -6.00 -7.32 8.64
C ASP A 81 -5.20 -6.72 9.80
N ASN A 82 -5.51 -5.48 10.17
CA ASN A 82 -4.82 -4.76 11.23
C ASN A 82 -5.60 -4.72 12.56
N LYS A 83 -6.63 -5.54 12.69
CA LYS A 83 -7.49 -5.54 13.87
C LYS A 83 -6.73 -5.80 15.16
N LYS A 84 -5.77 -6.71 15.14
CA LYS A 84 -5.02 -7.13 16.34
C LYS A 84 -4.21 -5.98 16.91
N ILE A 85 -3.49 -5.23 16.10
CA ILE A 85 -2.73 -4.08 16.59
C ILE A 85 -3.64 -2.93 17.00
N TYR A 86 -4.76 -2.75 16.33
CA TYR A 86 -5.76 -1.77 16.75
C TYR A 86 -6.28 -2.10 18.15
N GLU A 87 -6.62 -3.34 18.41
CA GLU A 87 -7.11 -3.76 19.74
C GLU A 87 -6.03 -3.64 20.82
N LEU A 88 -4.76 -3.84 20.45
CA LEU A 88 -3.65 -3.71 21.40
C LEU A 88 -3.43 -2.27 21.85
N CYS A 89 -3.38 -1.32 20.92
CA CYS A 89 -2.91 0.04 21.21
C CYS A 89 -3.61 1.15 20.42
N GLY A 90 -4.68 0.83 19.68
CA GLY A 90 -5.41 1.82 18.91
C GLY A 90 -4.72 2.28 17.63
N TRP A 91 -3.64 1.64 17.22
CA TRP A 91 -2.97 2.01 15.97
C TRP A 91 -3.87 1.83 14.76
N THR A 92 -3.96 2.84 13.92
CA THR A 92 -4.59 2.79 12.60
C THR A 92 -3.73 3.56 11.62
N PRO A 93 -3.79 3.24 10.34
CA PRO A 93 -3.16 4.08 9.33
C PRO A 93 -3.83 5.45 9.29
N MET A 94 -3.04 6.50 9.22
CA MET A 94 -3.52 7.88 9.24
C MET A 94 -3.24 8.62 7.93
N ILE A 95 -2.33 8.11 7.11
CA ILE A 95 -1.91 8.75 5.88
C ILE A 95 -2.54 8.01 4.70
N LYS A 96 -3.33 8.74 3.91
CA LYS A 96 -3.97 8.18 2.73
C LYS A 96 -2.92 7.90 1.66
N LEU A 97 -3.14 6.87 0.85
CA LEU A 97 -2.25 6.50 -0.25
C LEU A 97 -2.02 7.69 -1.19
N GLU A 98 -3.05 8.44 -1.51
CA GLU A 98 -2.96 9.63 -2.34
C GLU A 98 -1.96 10.64 -1.78
N ASP A 99 -2.04 10.93 -0.48
CA ASP A 99 -1.14 11.89 0.18
C ASP A 99 0.30 11.35 0.24
N SER A 100 0.46 10.06 0.45
CA SER A 100 1.76 9.38 0.43
C SER A 100 2.43 9.52 -0.95
N ILE A 101 1.68 9.30 -2.01
CA ILE A 101 2.16 9.43 -3.38
C ILE A 101 2.54 10.88 -3.69
N ASP A 102 1.70 11.85 -3.32
CA ASP A 102 1.98 13.27 -3.53
C ASP A 102 3.28 13.68 -2.85
N ARG A 103 3.53 13.19 -1.65
CA ARG A 103 4.78 13.46 -0.93
C ARG A 103 5.98 12.86 -1.66
N MET A 104 5.89 11.61 -2.11
CA MET A 104 6.97 10.97 -2.87
C MET A 104 7.31 11.73 -4.14
N VAL A 105 6.29 12.19 -4.86
CA VAL A 105 6.47 12.95 -6.10
C VAL A 105 7.18 14.29 -5.83
N LYS A 106 6.85 14.96 -4.74
CA LYS A 106 7.49 16.22 -4.37
C LYS A 106 8.98 16.08 -4.02
N GLU A 107 9.39 14.89 -3.59
CA GLU A 107 10.78 14.62 -3.23
C GLU A 107 11.66 14.20 -4.43
N LEU A 108 11.09 14.07 -5.61
CA LEU A 108 11.84 13.70 -6.81
C LEU A 108 12.73 14.82 -7.34
#